data_2c8ba6038e60cf8a1d0f4d891ef26c0e
#
_entry.id   2c8ba6038e60cf8a1d0f4d891ef26c0e
#
_cell.length_a   1.000
_cell.length_b   1.000
_cell.length_c   1.000
_cell.angle_alpha   90.00
_cell.angle_beta   90.00
_cell.angle_gamma   90.00
#
_symmetry.space_group_name_H-M   'P 1'
#
loop_
_entity.id
_entity.type
_entity.pdbx_description
1 polymer ?
#
loop_
_entity_poly.entity_id
_entity_poly.type
_entity_poly.pdbx_seq_one_letter_code
_entity_poly.pdbx_strand_id
1 'polypeptide(L)'
;MSEKASSAPDSAAAAPEPSRPRRRWLPWVLGIAGFMVVVVLAVIFFLDPWLRRTLEKQVSKQTHGQYQLHVGELHTSLWNRSIRLENIRLRPAAEVADTLPRLRLDLAHLHIAGVGLWALIRKQVVPIDSVALDSASLNVLALARRPTKDAARPLHERLPLHLPGLNIGYFGLLHITARYEPADRAQPAGRFARADVVARHLLISPAGAADTQRLAYAAAWQLAVQQVKGRAFYHSLRLGHLAFTTAWQRLQVDSLRIQEPRPGEGKPGAVRVNLTAPHAAFTGLRAAAWQHQHHFQADSLLLESPALAFKPPAQRPPDLWKILKPLARRSDVAYVQVRN
;
A
#
# COMPACT_ATOMS: atom_id res chain seq x y z
N MET A 1 -46.91 16.30 -106.37
CA MET A 1 -47.87 16.41 -105.29
C MET A 1 -47.10 16.11 -104.04
N SER A 2 -46.67 17.11 -103.39
CA SER A 2 -47.09 17.57 -102.03
C SER A 2 -46.89 16.51 -100.96
N GLU A 3 -46.07 16.67 -100.00
CA GLU A 3 -46.33 17.58 -98.88
C GLU A 3 -45.14 17.66 -97.95
N LYS A 4 -44.98 18.83 -97.38
CA LYS A 4 -44.03 19.22 -96.38
C LYS A 4 -44.38 18.55 -95.04
N ALA A 5 -43.35 18.06 -94.29
CA ALA A 5 -43.48 17.93 -92.88
C ALA A 5 -42.31 18.70 -92.17
N SER A 6 -42.76 19.62 -91.37
CA SER A 6 -41.99 20.55 -90.53
C SER A 6 -41.30 19.85 -89.39
N SER A 7 -40.00 20.06 -89.25
CA SER A 7 -39.24 19.66 -88.08
C SER A 7 -39.35 20.74 -87.00
N ALA A 8 -39.86 20.38 -85.83
CA ALA A 8 -39.78 21.19 -84.61
C ALA A 8 -38.46 20.92 -83.88
N PRO A 9 -37.82 21.93 -83.27
CA PRO A 9 -36.61 21.72 -82.52
C PRO A 9 -36.93 21.23 -81.11
N ASP A 10 -36.25 20.16 -80.74
CA ASP A 10 -36.28 19.55 -79.43
C ASP A 10 -35.58 20.46 -78.43
N SER A 11 -36.34 21.11 -77.53
CA SER A 11 -35.88 21.94 -76.48
C SER A 11 -35.45 21.02 -75.28
N ALA A 12 -34.16 20.68 -75.21
CA ALA A 12 -33.63 19.95 -74.09
C ALA A 12 -33.76 20.82 -72.84
N ALA A 13 -34.73 20.48 -72.00
CA ALA A 13 -34.86 21.05 -70.66
C ALA A 13 -33.62 20.62 -69.78
N ALA A 14 -32.80 21.58 -69.43
CA ALA A 14 -31.70 21.42 -68.49
C ALA A 14 -32.23 20.94 -67.12
N ALA A 15 -31.86 19.72 -66.73
CA ALA A 15 -32.18 19.20 -65.40
C ALA A 15 -31.57 20.12 -64.32
N PRO A 16 -32.32 20.47 -63.26
CA PRO A 16 -31.80 21.27 -62.19
C PRO A 16 -30.68 20.48 -61.45
N GLU A 17 -29.49 21.06 -61.37
CA GLU A 17 -28.39 20.52 -60.53
C GLU A 17 -28.87 20.36 -59.09
N PRO A 18 -28.60 19.18 -58.42
CA PRO A 18 -28.97 18.99 -57.03
C PRO A 18 -28.16 19.95 -56.19
N SER A 19 -28.80 20.95 -55.60
CA SER A 19 -28.22 21.87 -54.63
C SER A 19 -27.69 21.07 -53.42
N ARG A 20 -26.38 20.91 -53.34
CA ARG A 20 -25.71 20.26 -52.18
C ARG A 20 -26.11 21.02 -50.91
N PRO A 21 -26.72 20.32 -49.92
CA PRO A 21 -27.12 20.98 -48.67
C PRO A 21 -25.86 21.54 -48.00
N ARG A 22 -25.77 22.84 -47.94
CA ARG A 22 -24.72 23.53 -47.16
C ARG A 22 -24.82 23.03 -45.73
N ARG A 23 -23.86 22.22 -45.28
CA ARG A 23 -23.75 21.69 -43.93
C ARG A 23 -23.54 22.86 -42.93
N ARG A 24 -24.61 23.58 -42.60
CA ARG A 24 -24.63 24.72 -41.66
C ARG A 24 -24.30 24.29 -40.22
N TRP A 25 -24.31 23.01 -39.92
CA TRP A 25 -23.97 22.45 -38.62
C TRP A 25 -22.43 22.24 -38.40
N LEU A 26 -21.63 22.22 -39.47
CA LEU A 26 -20.18 22.03 -39.38
C LEU A 26 -19.45 23.08 -38.50
N PRO A 27 -19.75 24.40 -38.62
CA PRO A 27 -19.13 25.40 -37.77
C PRO A 27 -19.55 25.28 -36.30
N TRP A 28 -20.79 24.83 -36.04
CA TRP A 28 -21.24 24.57 -34.66
C TRP A 28 -20.52 23.37 -34.03
N VAL A 29 -20.35 22.28 -34.78
CA VAL A 29 -19.59 21.10 -34.31
C VAL A 29 -18.12 21.44 -34.11
N LEU A 30 -17.51 22.22 -35.02
CA LEU A 30 -16.14 22.71 -34.84
C LEU A 30 -16.01 23.65 -33.62
N GLY A 31 -16.99 24.53 -33.41
CA GLY A 31 -17.03 25.41 -32.22
C GLY A 31 -17.14 24.63 -30.93
N ILE A 32 -18.04 23.62 -30.87
CA ILE A 32 -18.18 22.75 -29.68
C ILE A 32 -16.91 21.91 -29.47
N ALA A 33 -16.31 21.36 -30.52
CA ALA A 33 -15.09 20.59 -30.45
C ALA A 33 -13.90 21.46 -29.97
N GLY A 34 -13.78 22.69 -30.53
CA GLY A 34 -12.78 23.65 -30.08
C GLY A 34 -12.97 24.07 -28.63
N PHE A 35 -14.20 24.34 -28.21
CA PHE A 35 -14.52 24.62 -26.80
C PHE A 35 -14.18 23.45 -25.87
N MET A 36 -14.52 22.21 -26.26
CA MET A 36 -14.15 21.01 -25.52
C MET A 36 -12.63 20.85 -25.37
N VAL A 37 -11.86 21.13 -26.44
CA VAL A 37 -10.39 21.10 -26.37
C VAL A 37 -9.87 22.16 -25.42
N VAL A 38 -10.39 23.38 -25.46
CA VAL A 38 -10.00 24.46 -24.54
C VAL A 38 -10.34 24.11 -23.11
N VAL A 39 -11.52 23.54 -22.84
CA VAL A 39 -11.92 23.08 -21.50
C VAL A 39 -10.98 21.98 -21.01
N VAL A 40 -10.66 20.98 -21.84
CA VAL A 40 -9.74 19.91 -21.50
C VAL A 40 -8.34 20.45 -21.20
N LEU A 41 -7.83 21.36 -22.03
CA LEU A 41 -6.55 22.03 -21.79
C LEU A 41 -6.58 22.85 -20.50
N ALA A 42 -7.62 23.64 -20.27
CA ALA A 42 -7.79 24.41 -19.04
C ALA A 42 -7.82 23.49 -17.81
N VAL A 43 -8.55 22.38 -17.86
CA VAL A 43 -8.59 21.40 -16.77
C VAL A 43 -7.18 20.84 -16.51
N ILE A 44 -6.44 20.43 -17.54
CA ILE A 44 -5.08 19.90 -17.38
C ILE A 44 -4.14 20.95 -16.77
N PHE A 45 -4.17 22.20 -17.28
CA PHE A 45 -3.28 23.25 -16.79
C PHE A 45 -3.61 23.75 -15.38
N PHE A 46 -4.90 23.76 -14.99
CA PHE A 46 -5.31 24.29 -13.68
C PHE A 46 -5.50 23.18 -12.62
N LEU A 47 -5.85 21.97 -13.02
CA LEU A 47 -6.15 20.89 -12.10
C LEU A 47 -4.91 20.41 -11.33
N ASP A 48 -3.80 20.21 -12.03
CA ASP A 48 -2.57 19.67 -11.43
C ASP A 48 -2.01 20.62 -10.33
N PRO A 49 -1.77 21.91 -10.57
CA PRO A 49 -1.28 22.81 -9.53
C PRO A 49 -2.30 23.06 -8.42
N TRP A 50 -3.61 23.06 -8.74
CA TRP A 50 -4.65 23.20 -7.73
C TRP A 50 -4.70 21.97 -6.81
N LEU A 51 -4.68 20.76 -7.39
CA LEU A 51 -4.71 19.49 -6.65
C LEU A 51 -3.47 19.36 -5.75
N ARG A 52 -2.28 19.68 -6.28
CA ARG A 52 -1.03 19.72 -5.52
C ARG A 52 -1.15 20.62 -4.29
N ARG A 53 -1.56 21.88 -4.47
CA ARG A 53 -1.73 22.85 -3.37
C ARG A 53 -2.78 22.39 -2.37
N THR A 54 -3.85 21.76 -2.84
CA THR A 54 -4.91 21.24 -1.99
C THR A 54 -4.42 20.08 -1.13
N LEU A 55 -3.65 19.13 -1.70
CA LEU A 55 -3.05 18.03 -0.97
C LEU A 55 -2.06 18.54 0.11
N GLU A 56 -1.16 19.46 -0.26
CA GLU A 56 -0.20 20.03 0.67
C GLU A 56 -0.90 20.76 1.84
N LYS A 57 -1.93 21.58 1.54
CA LYS A 57 -2.73 22.25 2.56
C LYS A 57 -3.53 21.28 3.43
N GLN A 58 -4.11 20.24 2.84
CA GLN A 58 -4.92 19.28 3.58
C GLN A 58 -4.08 18.47 4.57
N VAL A 59 -2.88 18.04 4.16
CA VAL A 59 -1.94 17.36 5.07
C VAL A 59 -1.53 18.28 6.21
N SER A 60 -1.13 19.52 5.93
CA SER A 60 -0.79 20.50 6.96
C SER A 60 -1.96 20.74 7.92
N LYS A 61 -3.18 20.90 7.39
CA LYS A 61 -4.39 21.10 8.21
C LYS A 61 -4.71 19.89 9.10
N GLN A 62 -4.66 18.66 8.52
CA GLN A 62 -4.98 17.44 9.28
C GLN A 62 -3.92 17.10 10.32
N THR A 63 -2.68 17.50 10.09
CA THR A 63 -1.58 17.30 11.03
C THR A 63 -1.35 18.51 11.95
N HIS A 64 -2.25 19.49 11.93
CA HIS A 64 -2.12 20.73 12.73
C HIS A 64 -0.76 21.44 12.49
N GLY A 65 -0.27 21.42 11.25
CA GLY A 65 1.02 22.02 10.88
C GLY A 65 2.26 21.22 11.28
N GLN A 66 2.10 20.05 11.89
CA GLN A 66 3.22 19.25 12.40
C GLN A 66 4.03 18.57 11.29
N TYR A 67 3.41 18.31 10.15
CA TYR A 67 4.05 17.75 8.99
C TYR A 67 3.81 18.61 7.75
N GLN A 68 4.83 18.71 6.93
CA GLN A 68 4.80 19.37 5.64
C GLN A 68 4.94 18.33 4.54
N LEU A 69 3.95 18.30 3.65
CA LEU A 69 3.99 17.53 2.42
C LEU A 69 4.50 18.41 1.29
N HIS A 70 5.46 17.91 0.54
CA HIS A 70 5.90 18.49 -0.71
C HIS A 70 5.72 17.47 -1.82
N VAL A 71 5.01 17.85 -2.87
CA VAL A 71 4.81 17.06 -4.09
C VAL A 71 5.62 17.70 -5.20
N GLY A 72 6.56 16.98 -5.81
CA GLY A 72 7.39 17.50 -6.91
C GLY A 72 6.56 17.72 -8.16
N GLU A 73 6.09 16.64 -8.76
CA GLU A 73 5.29 16.66 -9.97
C GLU A 73 3.98 15.91 -9.76
N LEU A 74 2.92 16.41 -10.39
CA LEU A 74 1.61 15.78 -10.39
C LEU A 74 1.08 15.83 -11.82
N HIS A 75 0.71 14.66 -12.33
CA HIS A 75 0.12 14.51 -13.66
C HIS A 75 -1.21 13.76 -13.55
N THR A 76 -2.28 14.43 -13.97
CA THR A 76 -3.61 13.87 -14.00
C THR A 76 -4.02 13.57 -15.44
N SER A 77 -4.43 12.34 -15.72
CA SER A 77 -5.00 11.94 -16.99
C SER A 77 -6.46 11.57 -16.81
N LEU A 78 -7.35 12.44 -17.25
CA LEU A 78 -8.79 12.19 -17.22
C LEU A 78 -9.19 11.06 -18.17
N TRP A 79 -8.50 10.96 -19.32
CA TRP A 79 -8.74 9.91 -20.30
C TRP A 79 -8.41 8.52 -19.78
N ASN A 80 -7.25 8.38 -19.14
CA ASN A 80 -6.80 7.14 -18.54
C ASN A 80 -7.31 6.96 -17.11
N ARG A 81 -8.09 7.92 -16.58
CA ARG A 81 -8.57 7.93 -15.18
C ARG A 81 -7.46 7.65 -14.20
N SER A 82 -6.29 8.27 -14.41
CA SER A 82 -5.08 8.01 -13.65
C SER A 82 -4.48 9.30 -13.08
N ILE A 83 -3.83 9.15 -11.93
CA ILE A 83 -3.09 10.19 -11.24
C ILE A 83 -1.67 9.65 -10.99
N ARG A 84 -0.66 10.39 -11.40
CA ARG A 84 0.74 10.09 -11.12
C ARG A 84 1.32 11.25 -10.33
N LEU A 85 1.95 10.92 -9.21
CA LEU A 85 2.69 11.86 -8.39
C LEU A 85 4.14 11.40 -8.31
N GLU A 86 5.07 12.34 -8.40
CA GLU A 86 6.49 12.08 -8.37
C GLU A 86 7.19 12.95 -7.32
N ASN A 87 8.25 12.41 -6.71
CA ASN A 87 9.06 13.10 -5.73
C ASN A 87 8.27 13.65 -4.53
N ILE A 88 7.47 12.79 -3.92
CA ILE A 88 6.68 13.12 -2.73
C ILE A 88 7.59 13.07 -1.51
N ARG A 89 7.61 14.13 -0.72
CA ARG A 89 8.40 14.25 0.50
C ARG A 89 7.52 14.68 1.65
N LEU A 90 7.51 13.91 2.72
CA LEU A 90 6.87 14.26 3.98
C LEU A 90 7.95 14.50 5.03
N ARG A 91 7.94 15.68 5.62
CA ARG A 91 8.91 16.09 6.63
C ARG A 91 8.19 16.61 7.87
N PRO A 92 8.73 16.38 9.07
CA PRO A 92 8.24 17.08 10.26
C PRO A 92 8.54 18.57 10.12
N ALA A 93 7.63 19.43 10.57
CA ALA A 93 7.87 20.86 10.67
C ALA A 93 9.00 21.15 11.68
N ALA A 94 9.66 22.29 11.56
CA ALA A 94 10.79 22.65 12.43
C ALA A 94 10.41 22.71 13.92
N GLU A 95 9.16 23.04 14.22
CA GLU A 95 8.61 23.20 15.57
C GLU A 95 7.77 22.00 16.04
N VAL A 96 8.08 20.77 15.56
CA VAL A 96 7.35 19.59 16.04
C VAL A 96 7.60 19.41 17.54
N ALA A 97 6.51 19.41 18.31
CA ALA A 97 6.57 19.13 19.74
C ALA A 97 7.30 17.80 19.98
N ASP A 98 8.19 17.75 20.97
CA ASP A 98 8.98 16.55 21.33
C ASP A 98 8.14 15.34 21.76
N THR A 99 6.81 15.46 21.70
CA THR A 99 5.84 14.41 22.06
C THR A 99 5.44 13.50 20.89
N LEU A 100 5.78 13.87 19.65
CA LEU A 100 5.34 13.15 18.44
C LEU A 100 6.48 12.42 17.76
N PRO A 101 6.22 11.27 17.13
CA PRO A 101 7.22 10.58 16.35
C PRO A 101 7.65 11.45 15.16
N ARG A 102 8.96 11.56 14.94
CA ARG A 102 9.51 12.27 13.78
C ARG A 102 9.53 11.30 12.60
N LEU A 103 8.58 11.48 11.70
CA LEU A 103 8.43 10.70 10.48
C LEU A 103 9.03 11.45 9.28
N ARG A 104 9.92 10.79 8.55
CA ARG A 104 10.41 11.25 7.24
C ARG A 104 10.06 10.20 6.20
N LEU A 105 9.33 10.62 5.18
CA LEU A 105 8.97 9.79 4.04
C LEU A 105 9.45 10.45 2.76
N ASP A 106 10.20 9.71 1.96
CA ASP A 106 10.52 10.02 0.59
C ASP A 106 9.90 8.94 -0.29
N LEU A 107 9.10 9.33 -1.27
CA LEU A 107 8.45 8.42 -2.20
C LEU A 107 8.71 8.92 -3.62
N ALA A 108 9.35 8.09 -4.44
CA ALA A 108 9.69 8.48 -5.80
C ALA A 108 8.43 8.56 -6.68
N HIS A 109 7.61 7.51 -6.68
CA HIS A 109 6.46 7.42 -7.57
C HIS A 109 5.22 6.90 -6.84
N LEU A 110 4.09 7.58 -7.03
CA LEU A 110 2.75 7.10 -6.68
C LEU A 110 1.90 7.11 -7.94
N HIS A 111 1.37 5.97 -8.31
CA HIS A 111 0.49 5.80 -9.45
C HIS A 111 -0.86 5.23 -9.02
N ILE A 112 -1.93 5.93 -9.34
CA ILE A 112 -3.32 5.50 -9.13
C ILE A 112 -3.98 5.43 -10.50
N ALA A 113 -4.57 4.31 -10.85
CA ALA A 113 -5.24 4.13 -12.13
C ALA A 113 -6.63 3.51 -11.99
N GLY A 114 -7.49 3.80 -12.96
CA GLY A 114 -8.81 3.23 -13.05
C GLY A 114 -9.80 3.71 -12.01
N VAL A 115 -9.70 4.97 -11.58
CA VAL A 115 -10.63 5.54 -10.58
C VAL A 115 -12.04 5.63 -11.13
N GLY A 116 -13.00 5.00 -10.47
CA GLY A 116 -14.41 5.00 -10.84
C GLY A 116 -15.14 6.29 -10.43
N LEU A 117 -14.99 7.35 -11.21
CA LEU A 117 -15.57 8.69 -10.92
C LEU A 117 -17.09 8.67 -10.74
N TRP A 118 -17.81 7.83 -11.50
CA TRP A 118 -19.27 7.69 -11.37
C TRP A 118 -19.70 7.11 -10.03
N ALA A 119 -18.93 6.14 -9.50
CA ALA A 119 -19.20 5.58 -8.19
C ALA A 119 -18.99 6.63 -7.07
N LEU A 120 -17.99 7.50 -7.24
CA LEU A 120 -17.73 8.62 -6.32
C LEU A 120 -18.93 9.59 -6.29
N ILE A 121 -19.47 9.97 -7.45
CA ILE A 121 -20.63 10.86 -7.55
C ILE A 121 -21.88 10.22 -6.94
N ARG A 122 -22.08 8.92 -7.15
CA ARG A 122 -23.23 8.16 -6.62
C ARG A 122 -23.08 7.73 -5.17
N LYS A 123 -22.01 8.12 -4.48
CA LYS A 123 -21.68 7.72 -3.11
C LYS A 123 -21.70 6.20 -2.93
N GLN A 124 -21.14 5.47 -3.88
CA GLN A 124 -20.96 4.02 -3.84
C GLN A 124 -19.52 3.67 -3.49
N VAL A 125 -19.25 2.39 -3.24
CA VAL A 125 -17.86 1.90 -3.11
C VAL A 125 -17.10 2.21 -4.39
N VAL A 126 -16.03 3.00 -4.28
CA VAL A 126 -15.26 3.49 -5.44
C VAL A 126 -14.32 2.40 -5.92
N PRO A 127 -14.48 1.88 -7.14
CA PRO A 127 -13.50 0.98 -7.73
C PRO A 127 -12.25 1.75 -8.15
N ILE A 128 -11.10 1.15 -7.90
CA ILE A 128 -9.78 1.61 -8.34
C ILE A 128 -9.06 0.40 -8.89
N ASP A 129 -8.61 0.46 -10.14
CA ASP A 129 -7.95 -0.70 -10.74
C ASP A 129 -6.62 -0.99 -10.07
N SER A 130 -5.80 0.05 -9.87
CA SER A 130 -4.51 -0.11 -9.22
C SER A 130 -4.05 1.12 -8.44
N VAL A 131 -3.33 0.87 -7.34
CA VAL A 131 -2.56 1.84 -6.56
C VAL A 131 -1.16 1.27 -6.39
N ALA A 132 -0.15 1.92 -6.92
CA ALA A 132 1.24 1.51 -6.80
C ALA A 132 2.10 2.64 -6.24
N LEU A 133 2.81 2.34 -5.16
CA LEU A 133 3.84 3.20 -4.58
C LEU A 133 5.18 2.52 -4.84
N ASP A 134 6.11 3.25 -5.44
CA ASP A 134 7.42 2.70 -5.79
C ASP A 134 8.55 3.56 -5.22
N SER A 135 9.60 2.87 -4.75
CA SER A 135 10.82 3.47 -4.24
C SER A 135 10.56 4.43 -3.06
N ALA A 136 9.97 3.89 -2.00
CA ALA A 136 9.72 4.62 -0.77
C ALA A 136 10.85 4.42 0.25
N SER A 137 11.28 5.51 0.89
CA SER A 137 12.20 5.50 2.03
C SER A 137 11.50 6.08 3.26
N LEU A 138 11.32 5.24 4.28
CA LEU A 138 10.63 5.59 5.51
C LEU A 138 11.60 5.60 6.69
N ASN A 139 11.81 6.75 7.30
CA ASN A 139 12.57 6.88 8.52
C ASN A 139 11.68 7.35 9.66
N VAL A 140 11.56 6.53 10.70
CA VAL A 140 10.73 6.81 11.87
C VAL A 140 11.62 6.89 13.09
N LEU A 141 11.70 8.05 13.69
CA LEU A 141 12.26 8.26 15.01
C LEU A 141 11.10 8.36 16.00
N ALA A 142 10.85 7.29 16.74
CA ALA A 142 9.82 7.27 17.75
C ALA A 142 10.30 7.87 19.05
N LEU A 143 9.50 8.77 19.60
CA LEU A 143 9.72 9.33 20.93
C LEU A 143 9.21 8.37 22.03
N ALA A 144 9.70 8.52 23.25
CA ALA A 144 9.44 7.60 24.36
C ALA A 144 7.96 7.50 24.79
N ARG A 145 7.07 8.33 24.26
CA ARG A 145 5.66 8.36 24.64
C ARG A 145 4.85 7.33 23.86
N ARG A 146 4.13 6.47 24.56
CA ARG A 146 3.20 5.50 23.97
C ARG A 146 2.09 6.25 23.23
N PRO A 147 1.70 5.80 22.02
CA PRO A 147 0.54 6.35 21.34
C PRO A 147 -0.71 6.16 22.20
N THR A 148 -1.53 7.19 22.27
CA THR A 148 -2.84 7.14 22.93
C THR A 148 -3.73 6.09 22.27
N LYS A 149 -4.65 5.49 23.04
CA LYS A 149 -5.58 4.41 22.60
C LYS A 149 -6.44 4.76 21.38
N ASP A 150 -6.50 6.01 20.95
CA ASP A 150 -7.26 6.48 19.79
C ASP A 150 -6.71 6.02 18.43
N ALA A 151 -5.55 5.37 18.40
CA ALA A 151 -4.94 4.85 17.16
C ALA A 151 -5.63 3.60 16.58
N ALA A 152 -6.62 3.05 17.26
CA ALA A 152 -7.18 1.72 16.97
C ALA A 152 -8.45 1.71 16.09
N ARG A 153 -8.88 2.86 15.53
CA ARG A 153 -10.05 2.86 14.65
C ARG A 153 -9.78 2.08 13.37
N PRO A 154 -10.70 1.20 12.94
CA PRO A 154 -10.59 0.45 11.68
C PRO A 154 -10.36 1.37 10.48
N LEU A 155 -9.65 0.89 9.46
CA LEU A 155 -9.29 1.71 8.30
C LEU A 155 -10.50 2.27 7.56
N HIS A 156 -11.59 1.53 7.46
CA HIS A 156 -12.83 1.99 6.81
C HIS A 156 -13.52 3.14 7.56
N GLU A 157 -13.37 3.24 8.89
CA GLU A 157 -13.92 4.35 9.69
C GLU A 157 -13.10 5.64 9.55
N ARG A 158 -11.89 5.56 9.00
CA ARG A 158 -11.05 6.73 8.73
C ARG A 158 -11.31 7.36 7.36
N LEU A 159 -12.12 6.70 6.53
CA LEU A 159 -12.52 7.26 5.26
C LEU A 159 -13.44 8.48 5.49
N PRO A 160 -13.41 9.49 4.61
CA PRO A 160 -14.34 10.59 4.66
C PRO A 160 -15.80 10.10 4.63
N LEU A 161 -16.71 10.75 5.36
CA LEU A 161 -18.12 10.36 5.50
C LEU A 161 -18.88 10.19 4.16
N HIS A 162 -18.43 10.86 3.11
CA HIS A 162 -19.01 10.74 1.77
C HIS A 162 -18.48 9.56 0.96
N LEU A 163 -17.49 8.81 1.48
CA LEU A 163 -16.89 7.65 0.84
C LEU A 163 -17.26 6.38 1.62
N PRO A 164 -18.23 5.59 1.14
CA PRO A 164 -18.67 4.37 1.84
C PRO A 164 -17.63 3.25 1.77
N GLY A 165 -16.66 3.34 0.85
CA GLY A 165 -15.58 2.38 0.75
C GLY A 165 -14.76 2.53 -0.53
N LEU A 166 -13.66 1.77 -0.56
CA LEU A 166 -12.77 1.65 -1.73
C LEU A 166 -12.61 0.17 -2.07
N ASN A 167 -12.67 -0.15 -3.36
CA ASN A 167 -12.38 -1.48 -3.88
C ASN A 167 -11.18 -1.38 -4.83
N ILE A 168 -10.00 -1.77 -4.34
CA ILE A 168 -8.74 -1.66 -5.08
C ILE A 168 -8.35 -3.03 -5.61
N GLY A 169 -8.29 -3.17 -6.94
CA GLY A 169 -7.93 -4.44 -7.58
C GLY A 169 -6.50 -4.87 -7.28
N TYR A 170 -5.56 -3.94 -7.42
CA TYR A 170 -4.14 -4.13 -7.13
C TYR A 170 -3.62 -2.99 -6.26
N PHE A 171 -2.99 -3.33 -5.13
CA PHE A 171 -2.28 -2.41 -4.28
C PHE A 171 -0.83 -2.90 -4.13
N GLY A 172 0.13 -2.07 -4.52
CA GLY A 172 1.55 -2.38 -4.48
C GLY A 172 2.36 -1.33 -3.72
N LEU A 173 3.18 -1.80 -2.79
CA LEU A 173 4.26 -1.02 -2.17
C LEU A 173 5.57 -1.69 -2.58
N LEU A 174 6.30 -1.11 -3.52
CA LEU A 174 7.46 -1.73 -4.14
C LEU A 174 8.75 -0.99 -3.78
N HIS A 175 9.85 -1.73 -3.65
CA HIS A 175 11.18 -1.18 -3.37
C HIS A 175 11.23 -0.27 -2.12
N ILE A 176 10.52 -0.66 -1.06
CA ILE A 176 10.46 0.13 0.16
C ILE A 176 11.69 -0.14 1.02
N THR A 177 12.30 0.91 1.53
CA THR A 177 13.29 0.87 2.60
C THR A 177 12.67 1.47 3.86
N ALA A 178 12.94 0.89 5.02
CA ALA A 178 12.50 1.53 6.26
C ALA A 178 13.52 1.38 7.37
N ARG A 179 13.54 2.39 8.24
CA ARG A 179 14.32 2.44 9.46
C ARG A 179 13.45 2.96 10.60
N TYR A 180 13.42 2.21 11.67
CA TYR A 180 12.72 2.56 12.89
C TYR A 180 13.74 2.64 14.04
N GLU A 181 13.86 3.81 14.64
CA GLU A 181 14.73 4.06 15.79
C GLU A 181 13.87 4.61 16.94
N PRO A 182 13.70 3.84 18.03
CA PRO A 182 13.04 4.35 19.21
C PRO A 182 14.00 5.26 20.01
N ALA A 183 13.45 6.21 20.74
CA ALA A 183 14.23 7.06 21.65
C ALA A 183 14.84 6.24 22.81
N ASP A 184 14.13 5.22 23.28
CA ASP A 184 14.60 4.30 24.31
C ASP A 184 15.25 3.06 23.68
N ARG A 185 16.52 2.81 24.05
CA ARG A 185 17.28 1.64 23.59
C ARG A 185 16.68 0.30 24.03
N ALA A 186 15.85 0.27 25.05
CA ALA A 186 15.15 -0.94 25.50
C ALA A 186 14.01 -1.35 24.54
N GLN A 187 13.53 -0.44 23.74
CA GLN A 187 12.47 -0.72 22.76
C GLN A 187 13.03 -1.38 21.49
N PRO A 188 12.22 -2.18 20.78
CA PRO A 188 12.60 -2.77 19.50
C PRO A 188 13.00 -1.69 18.49
N ALA A 189 14.14 -1.90 17.85
CA ALA A 189 14.62 -1.08 16.73
C ALA A 189 14.82 -1.96 15.52
N GLY A 190 14.72 -1.40 14.32
CA GLY A 190 14.92 -2.22 13.13
C GLY A 190 15.01 -1.43 11.83
N ARG A 191 15.61 -2.07 10.84
CA ARG A 191 15.67 -1.59 9.47
C ARG A 191 15.60 -2.77 8.51
N PHE A 192 15.08 -2.53 7.34
CA PHE A 192 15.21 -3.46 6.21
C PHE A 192 15.69 -2.71 4.97
N ALA A 193 16.44 -3.41 4.13
CA ALA A 193 17.03 -2.81 2.94
C ALA A 193 16.03 -2.74 1.79
N ARG A 194 15.09 -3.68 1.74
CA ARG A 194 14.04 -3.70 0.73
C ARG A 194 12.83 -4.47 1.23
N ALA A 195 11.65 -3.94 0.97
CA ALA A 195 10.40 -4.68 1.08
C ALA A 195 9.52 -4.42 -0.14
N ASP A 196 8.84 -5.47 -0.58
CA ASP A 196 7.81 -5.43 -1.60
C ASP A 196 6.55 -6.02 -0.98
N VAL A 197 5.44 -5.26 -1.00
CA VAL A 197 4.15 -5.66 -0.43
C VAL A 197 3.09 -5.52 -1.51
N VAL A 198 2.39 -6.58 -1.80
CA VAL A 198 1.30 -6.59 -2.78
C VAL A 198 0.03 -7.11 -2.12
N ALA A 199 -1.06 -6.38 -2.29
CA ALA A 199 -2.39 -6.82 -1.94
C ALA A 199 -3.27 -6.87 -3.18
N ARG A 200 -4.14 -7.86 -3.27
CA ARG A 200 -5.11 -8.02 -4.36
C ARG A 200 -6.52 -8.00 -3.82
N HIS A 201 -7.43 -7.37 -4.57
CA HIS A 201 -8.84 -7.23 -4.22
C HIS A 201 -9.04 -6.67 -2.80
N LEU A 202 -8.43 -5.52 -2.54
CA LEU A 202 -8.48 -4.82 -1.27
C LEU A 202 -9.82 -4.06 -1.15
N LEU A 203 -10.70 -4.53 -0.28
CA LEU A 203 -12.03 -3.95 -0.05
C LEU A 203 -12.06 -3.19 1.28
N ILE A 204 -11.76 -1.89 1.26
CA ILE A 204 -11.80 -1.03 2.44
C ILE A 204 -13.22 -0.53 2.63
N SER A 205 -14.02 -1.30 3.36
CA SER A 205 -15.43 -1.02 3.68
C SER A 205 -15.83 -1.79 4.94
N PRO A 206 -16.98 -1.50 5.57
CA PRO A 206 -17.50 -2.32 6.66
C PRO A 206 -17.66 -3.79 6.27
N ALA A 207 -18.13 -4.07 5.05
CA ALA A 207 -18.24 -5.42 4.51
C ALA A 207 -16.88 -6.13 4.40
N GLY A 208 -15.86 -5.41 3.92
CA GLY A 208 -14.49 -5.96 3.84
C GLY A 208 -13.85 -6.19 5.21
N ALA A 209 -14.22 -5.41 6.23
CA ALA A 209 -13.78 -5.63 7.61
C ALA A 209 -14.44 -6.85 8.26
N ALA A 210 -15.71 -7.13 7.93
CA ALA A 210 -16.49 -8.26 8.45
C ALA A 210 -16.15 -9.58 7.75
N ASP A 211 -15.53 -9.55 6.58
CA ASP A 211 -15.19 -10.76 5.82
C ASP A 211 -14.01 -11.50 6.47
N THR A 212 -14.31 -12.65 7.07
CA THR A 212 -13.33 -13.47 7.79
C THR A 212 -12.30 -14.18 6.89
N GLN A 213 -12.53 -14.21 5.57
CA GLN A 213 -11.58 -14.78 4.61
C GLN A 213 -10.52 -13.75 4.20
N ARG A 214 -10.74 -12.47 4.48
CA ARG A 214 -9.81 -11.39 4.16
C ARG A 214 -8.82 -11.15 5.30
N LEU A 215 -7.58 -10.99 4.93
CA LEU A 215 -6.55 -10.49 5.84
C LEU A 215 -6.41 -8.98 5.60
N ALA A 216 -6.61 -8.15 6.63
CA ALA A 216 -6.49 -6.69 6.52
C ALA A 216 -7.18 -6.13 5.26
N TYR A 217 -8.46 -6.51 5.05
CA TYR A 217 -9.31 -6.12 3.91
C TYR A 217 -8.97 -6.73 2.55
N ALA A 218 -7.81 -7.37 2.35
CA ALA A 218 -7.43 -7.93 1.06
C ALA A 218 -7.73 -9.44 0.97
N ALA A 219 -8.10 -9.90 -0.23
CA ALA A 219 -8.31 -11.31 -0.52
C ALA A 219 -6.97 -12.07 -0.59
N ALA A 220 -5.92 -11.41 -1.05
CA ALA A 220 -4.59 -12.00 -1.10
C ALA A 220 -3.50 -10.99 -0.77
N TRP A 221 -2.48 -11.47 -0.04
CA TRP A 221 -1.26 -10.74 0.28
C TRP A 221 -0.04 -11.49 -0.22
N GLN A 222 0.92 -10.73 -0.68
CA GLN A 222 2.28 -11.17 -0.94
C GLN A 222 3.24 -10.15 -0.34
N LEU A 223 4.17 -10.63 0.48
CA LEU A 223 5.18 -9.83 1.16
C LEU A 223 6.55 -10.46 0.90
N ALA A 224 7.51 -9.66 0.49
CA ALA A 224 8.91 -10.04 0.43
C ALA A 224 9.74 -8.97 1.14
N VAL A 225 10.58 -9.36 2.10
CA VAL A 225 11.45 -8.44 2.85
C VAL A 225 12.88 -8.96 2.82
N GLN A 226 13.82 -8.09 2.55
CA GLN A 226 15.23 -8.45 2.44
C GLN A 226 16.08 -7.69 3.46
N GLN A 227 17.10 -8.39 3.97
CA GLN A 227 18.13 -7.84 4.85
C GLN A 227 17.56 -7.07 6.05
N VAL A 228 16.70 -7.74 6.80
CA VAL A 228 16.20 -7.20 8.07
C VAL A 228 17.32 -7.23 9.11
N LYS A 229 17.56 -6.10 9.75
CA LYS A 229 18.46 -5.96 10.89
C LYS A 229 17.71 -5.22 11.99
N GLY A 230 17.71 -5.78 13.18
CA GLY A 230 16.97 -5.18 14.27
C GLY A 230 17.51 -5.54 15.63
N ARG A 231 16.84 -5.03 16.65
CA ARG A 231 17.05 -5.36 18.05
C ARG A 231 15.70 -5.53 18.71
N ALA A 232 15.51 -6.62 19.41
CA ALA A 232 14.31 -6.88 20.20
C ALA A 232 14.73 -7.47 21.55
N PHE A 233 14.22 -6.94 22.65
CA PHE A 233 14.55 -7.39 24.01
C PHE A 233 16.06 -7.51 24.27
N TYR A 234 16.83 -6.52 23.80
CA TYR A 234 18.31 -6.44 23.82
C TYR A 234 19.03 -7.41 22.88
N HIS A 235 18.37 -8.42 22.33
CA HIS A 235 18.93 -9.33 21.33
C HIS A 235 19.04 -8.67 19.97
N SER A 236 20.14 -8.93 19.26
CA SER A 236 20.24 -8.54 17.85
C SER A 236 19.51 -9.55 16.98
N LEU A 237 18.70 -9.06 16.05
CA LEU A 237 17.99 -9.86 15.05
C LEU A 237 18.55 -9.56 13.66
N ARG A 238 18.90 -10.60 12.93
CA ARG A 238 19.24 -10.51 11.50
C ARG A 238 18.44 -11.55 10.73
N LEU A 239 17.95 -11.16 9.58
CA LEU A 239 17.18 -12.02 8.69
C LEU A 239 17.58 -11.66 7.27
N GLY A 240 17.95 -12.65 6.46
CA GLY A 240 18.36 -12.44 5.08
C GLY A 240 17.16 -12.16 4.18
N HIS A 241 16.18 -13.05 4.18
CA HIS A 241 14.98 -12.93 3.40
C HIS A 241 13.76 -13.45 4.16
N LEU A 242 12.63 -12.79 4.00
CA LEU A 242 11.32 -13.22 4.47
C LEU A 242 10.36 -13.13 3.30
N ALA A 243 9.67 -14.22 3.00
CA ALA A 243 8.58 -14.24 2.01
C ALA A 243 7.31 -14.76 2.66
N PHE A 244 6.20 -14.09 2.44
CA PHE A 244 4.89 -14.50 2.91
C PHE A 244 3.88 -14.37 1.77
N THR A 245 3.02 -15.37 1.62
CA THR A 245 1.92 -15.32 0.65
C THR A 245 0.70 -16.05 1.20
N THR A 246 -0.44 -15.37 1.18
CA THR A 246 -1.71 -15.97 1.57
C THR A 246 -2.24 -16.95 0.53
N ALA A 247 -1.95 -16.73 -0.76
CA ALA A 247 -2.41 -17.61 -1.85
C ALA A 247 -1.85 -19.04 -1.71
N TRP A 248 -0.60 -19.17 -1.26
CA TRP A 248 0.03 -20.46 -1.01
C TRP A 248 0.11 -20.82 0.47
N GLN A 249 -0.49 -19.99 1.32
CA GLN A 249 -0.50 -20.17 2.78
C GLN A 249 0.89 -20.47 3.34
N ARG A 250 1.90 -19.75 2.80
CA ARG A 250 3.31 -20.01 3.09
C ARG A 250 4.01 -18.77 3.66
N LEU A 251 4.78 -19.02 4.73
CA LEU A 251 5.76 -18.08 5.27
C LEU A 251 7.12 -18.75 5.23
N GLN A 252 8.07 -18.12 4.59
CA GLN A 252 9.45 -18.56 4.46
C GLN A 252 10.40 -17.53 5.06
N VAL A 253 11.38 -18.01 5.78
CA VAL A 253 12.39 -17.18 6.46
C VAL A 253 13.75 -17.78 6.20
N ASP A 254 14.66 -17.01 5.61
CA ASP A 254 16.02 -17.44 5.29
C ASP A 254 17.04 -16.64 6.10
N SER A 255 18.09 -17.34 6.53
CA SER A 255 19.22 -16.78 7.27
C SER A 255 18.82 -16.04 8.55
N LEU A 256 17.92 -16.65 9.34
CA LEU A 256 17.54 -16.10 10.65
C LEU A 256 18.69 -16.25 11.65
N ARG A 257 19.05 -15.15 12.29
CA ARG A 257 20.02 -15.12 13.40
C ARG A 257 19.50 -14.20 14.50
N ILE A 258 19.35 -14.76 15.69
CA ILE A 258 19.11 -14.04 16.92
C ILE A 258 20.35 -14.23 17.78
N GLN A 259 20.97 -13.14 18.21
CA GLN A 259 22.19 -13.17 19.01
C GLN A 259 21.98 -12.49 20.36
N GLU A 260 22.58 -13.03 21.39
CA GLU A 260 22.55 -12.45 22.73
C GLU A 260 23.06 -10.99 22.73
N PRO A 261 22.59 -10.17 23.69
CA PRO A 261 23.08 -8.81 23.86
C PRO A 261 24.59 -8.80 24.16
N ARG A 262 25.24 -7.73 23.77
CA ARG A 262 26.65 -7.53 24.11
C ARG A 262 26.84 -7.49 25.61
N PRO A 263 28.04 -7.85 26.11
CA PRO A 263 28.36 -7.68 27.53
C PRO A 263 28.05 -6.24 27.97
N GLY A 264 27.29 -6.11 29.08
CA GLY A 264 26.87 -4.81 29.60
C GLY A 264 25.57 -4.21 28.99
N GLU A 265 25.06 -4.72 27.88
CA GLU A 265 23.82 -4.18 27.24
C GLU A 265 22.54 -4.90 27.68
N GLY A 266 22.60 -6.01 28.37
CA GLY A 266 21.44 -6.80 28.77
C GLY A 266 20.80 -6.36 30.07
N LYS A 267 19.50 -6.62 30.26
CA LYS A 267 18.86 -6.50 31.56
C LYS A 267 19.43 -7.59 32.48
N PRO A 268 19.89 -7.25 33.71
CA PRO A 268 20.32 -8.26 34.67
C PRO A 268 19.23 -9.33 34.87
N GLY A 269 19.62 -10.59 34.82
CA GLY A 269 18.69 -11.72 34.99
C GLY A 269 17.83 -12.04 33.77
N ALA A 270 18.04 -11.44 32.59
CA ALA A 270 17.35 -11.81 31.35
C ALA A 270 17.94 -13.10 30.77
N VAL A 271 17.07 -13.92 30.20
CA VAL A 271 17.46 -15.10 29.42
C VAL A 271 18.23 -14.64 28.18
N ARG A 272 19.36 -15.26 27.90
CA ARG A 272 20.15 -15.02 26.69
C ARG A 272 19.92 -16.14 25.73
N VAL A 273 19.53 -15.78 24.50
CA VAL A 273 19.19 -16.72 23.44
C VAL A 273 20.08 -16.46 22.23
N ASN A 274 20.71 -17.51 21.74
CA ASN A 274 21.33 -17.53 20.42
C ASN A 274 20.58 -18.54 19.56
N LEU A 275 19.99 -18.08 18.47
CA LEU A 275 19.29 -18.91 17.51
C LEU A 275 19.81 -18.62 16.11
N THR A 276 20.20 -19.67 15.40
CA THR A 276 20.46 -19.61 13.97
C THR A 276 19.58 -20.62 13.27
N ALA A 277 18.93 -20.21 12.17
CA ALA A 277 18.19 -21.10 11.28
C ALA A 277 18.47 -20.64 9.84
N PRO A 278 19.23 -21.41 9.06
CA PRO A 278 19.49 -21.09 7.67
C PRO A 278 18.21 -20.97 6.86
N HIS A 279 17.26 -21.88 7.09
CA HIS A 279 15.96 -21.88 6.46
C HIS A 279 14.87 -22.33 7.42
N ALA A 280 13.73 -21.62 7.41
CA ALA A 280 12.52 -22.00 8.11
C ALA A 280 11.30 -21.73 7.22
N ALA A 281 10.39 -22.68 7.12
CA ALA A 281 9.20 -22.55 6.29
C ALA A 281 7.96 -23.06 7.04
N PHE A 282 6.92 -22.22 7.11
CA PHE A 282 5.58 -22.60 7.52
C PHE A 282 4.72 -22.82 6.27
N THR A 283 3.96 -23.92 6.25
CA THR A 283 2.97 -24.21 5.21
C THR A 283 1.58 -24.38 5.82
N GLY A 284 0.52 -24.16 5.04
CA GLY A 284 -0.85 -24.18 5.54
C GLY A 284 -1.15 -23.06 6.52
N LEU A 285 -0.48 -21.94 6.40
CA LEU A 285 -0.62 -20.80 7.33
C LEU A 285 -1.95 -20.09 7.15
N ARG A 286 -2.82 -20.14 8.16
CA ARG A 286 -4.15 -19.50 8.16
C ARG A 286 -4.05 -18.07 8.70
N ALA A 287 -3.50 -17.17 7.90
CA ALA A 287 -3.22 -15.79 8.32
C ALA A 287 -4.48 -14.98 8.69
N ALA A 288 -5.63 -15.23 8.02
CA ALA A 288 -6.89 -14.57 8.36
C ALA A 288 -7.41 -15.02 9.75
N ALA A 289 -7.26 -16.30 10.11
CA ALA A 289 -7.60 -16.80 11.43
C ALA A 289 -6.77 -16.13 12.54
N TRP A 290 -5.51 -15.84 12.28
CA TRP A 290 -4.67 -15.10 13.23
C TRP A 290 -5.20 -13.68 13.49
N GLN A 291 -5.65 -12.97 12.47
CA GLN A 291 -6.21 -11.64 12.63
C GLN A 291 -7.51 -11.64 13.47
N HIS A 292 -8.41 -12.57 13.21
CA HIS A 292 -9.75 -12.59 13.82
C HIS A 292 -9.80 -13.32 15.16
N GLN A 293 -9.00 -14.37 15.32
CA GLN A 293 -9.03 -15.27 16.49
C GLN A 293 -7.81 -15.10 17.38
N HIS A 294 -6.78 -14.34 16.96
CA HIS A 294 -5.48 -14.24 17.62
C HIS A 294 -4.80 -15.61 17.85
N HIS A 295 -5.10 -16.55 16.95
CA HIS A 295 -4.61 -17.92 17.01
C HIS A 295 -3.80 -18.24 15.76
N PHE A 296 -2.51 -18.51 15.93
CA PHE A 296 -1.60 -18.88 14.85
C PHE A 296 -1.83 -20.34 14.48
N GLN A 297 -2.20 -20.61 13.23
CA GLN A 297 -2.44 -21.95 12.73
C GLN A 297 -1.61 -22.21 11.49
N ALA A 298 -0.87 -23.32 11.49
CA ALA A 298 -0.10 -23.79 10.35
C ALA A 298 -0.11 -25.31 10.28
N ASP A 299 -0.11 -25.87 9.08
CA ASP A 299 -0.10 -27.33 8.91
C ASP A 299 1.30 -27.87 9.19
N SER A 300 2.37 -27.21 8.75
CA SER A 300 3.72 -27.65 9.04
C SER A 300 4.71 -26.52 9.27
N LEU A 301 5.76 -26.82 10.02
CA LEU A 301 6.98 -26.06 10.18
C LEU A 301 8.17 -26.94 9.78
N LEU A 302 8.91 -26.50 8.77
CA LEU A 302 10.19 -27.06 8.38
C LEU A 302 11.30 -26.15 8.93
N LEU A 303 12.28 -26.75 9.61
CA LEU A 303 13.51 -26.08 10.06
C LEU A 303 14.71 -26.84 9.50
N GLU A 304 15.62 -26.13 8.86
CA GLU A 304 16.87 -26.70 8.32
C GLU A 304 18.04 -26.26 9.17
N SER A 305 18.81 -27.23 9.66
CA SER A 305 20.01 -27.06 10.47
C SER A 305 19.91 -25.96 11.57
N PRO A 306 18.83 -25.98 12.40
CA PRO A 306 18.67 -24.98 13.43
C PRO A 306 19.70 -25.20 14.56
N ALA A 307 20.37 -24.15 14.98
CA ALA A 307 21.23 -24.17 16.17
C ALA A 307 20.65 -23.22 17.24
N LEU A 308 20.34 -23.76 18.40
CA LEU A 308 19.76 -23.04 19.52
C LEU A 308 20.62 -23.20 20.77
N ALA A 309 21.09 -22.08 21.34
CA ALA A 309 21.79 -22.07 22.59
C ALA A 309 21.08 -21.15 23.59
N PHE A 310 20.81 -21.69 24.76
CA PHE A 310 20.23 -20.96 25.89
C PHE A 310 21.26 -20.78 26.99
N LYS A 311 21.38 -19.56 27.51
CA LYS A 311 22.11 -19.25 28.72
C LYS A 311 21.08 -18.76 29.75
N PRO A 312 20.73 -19.59 30.75
CA PRO A 312 19.83 -19.19 31.82
C PRO A 312 20.49 -18.09 32.70
N PRO A 313 19.68 -17.26 33.34
CA PRO A 313 20.21 -16.32 34.33
C PRO A 313 20.82 -17.08 35.50
N ALA A 314 21.94 -16.53 36.04
CA ALA A 314 22.72 -17.19 37.09
C ALA A 314 21.96 -17.48 38.41
N GLN A 315 20.87 -16.76 38.69
CA GLN A 315 20.16 -16.82 39.97
C GLN A 315 18.90 -17.73 39.97
N ARG A 316 18.31 -18.06 38.86
CA ARG A 316 17.16 -19.02 38.76
C ARG A 316 17.10 -19.59 37.35
N PRO A 317 17.05 -20.92 37.15
CA PRO A 317 16.78 -21.47 35.85
C PRO A 317 15.40 -20.98 35.40
N PRO A 318 15.24 -20.49 34.14
CA PRO A 318 13.94 -20.10 33.65
C PRO A 318 13.05 -21.33 33.57
N ASP A 319 11.83 -21.21 34.08
CA ASP A 319 10.78 -22.17 33.77
C ASP A 319 10.43 -22.01 32.30
N LEU A 320 11.07 -22.81 31.44
CA LEU A 320 10.87 -22.79 29.99
C LEU A 320 9.39 -22.90 29.62
N TRP A 321 8.62 -23.63 30.45
CA TRP A 321 7.19 -23.76 30.25
C TRP A 321 6.46 -22.42 30.42
N LYS A 322 6.86 -21.58 31.36
CA LYS A 322 6.25 -20.23 31.51
C LYS A 322 6.52 -19.34 30.32
N ILE A 323 7.66 -19.51 29.64
CA ILE A 323 8.00 -18.77 28.43
C ILE A 323 7.23 -19.30 27.22
N LEU A 324 7.14 -20.64 27.08
CA LEU A 324 6.53 -21.29 25.93
C LEU A 324 5.00 -21.36 26.02
N LYS A 325 4.43 -21.42 27.23
CA LYS A 325 2.99 -21.54 27.45
C LYS A 325 2.14 -20.48 26.75
N PRO A 326 2.48 -19.17 26.73
CA PRO A 326 1.72 -18.18 25.98
C PRO A 326 1.80 -18.37 24.46
N LEU A 327 2.93 -18.87 23.96
CA LEU A 327 3.10 -19.20 22.54
C LEU A 327 2.31 -20.46 22.19
N ALA A 328 2.45 -21.54 22.98
CA ALA A 328 1.75 -22.80 22.78
C ALA A 328 0.21 -22.67 22.87
N ARG A 329 -0.29 -21.78 23.74
CA ARG A 329 -1.75 -21.54 23.84
C ARG A 329 -2.35 -20.78 22.65
N ARG A 330 -1.53 -20.12 21.84
CA ARG A 330 -1.95 -19.26 20.72
C ARG A 330 -1.43 -19.76 19.38
N SER A 331 -0.79 -20.92 19.36
CA SER A 331 -0.25 -21.50 18.14
C SER A 331 -0.61 -22.96 18.05
N ASP A 332 -1.02 -23.38 16.87
CA ASP A 332 -1.34 -24.75 16.50
C ASP A 332 -0.57 -25.09 15.22
N VAL A 333 0.42 -25.97 15.35
CA VAL A 333 1.23 -26.46 14.23
C VAL A 333 1.14 -27.97 14.24
N ALA A 334 0.49 -28.52 13.20
CA ALA A 334 0.20 -29.96 13.18
C ALA A 334 1.45 -30.83 13.05
N TYR A 335 2.46 -30.35 12.33
CA TYR A 335 3.69 -31.11 12.08
C TYR A 335 4.94 -30.22 12.13
N VAL A 336 5.98 -30.68 12.83
CA VAL A 336 7.28 -30.00 12.88
C VAL A 336 8.35 -30.95 12.35
N GLN A 337 9.07 -30.54 11.33
CA GLN A 337 10.19 -31.28 10.75
C GLN A 337 11.50 -30.49 10.95
N VAL A 338 12.48 -31.13 11.54
CA VAL A 338 13.84 -30.61 11.66
C VAL A 338 14.73 -31.47 10.76
N ARG A 339 15.47 -30.81 9.84
CA ARG A 339 16.46 -31.44 8.98
C ARG A 339 17.84 -30.91 9.39
N ASN A 340 18.77 -31.79 9.53
CA ASN A 340 20.19 -31.44 9.79
C ASN A 340 20.94 -31.33 8.46
#